data_e2b2fe077ddc4a6c511772850a94fa65
#
_entry.id   e2b2fe077ddc4a6c511772850a94fa65
#
_cell.length_a   1.000
_cell.length_b   1.000
_cell.length_c   1.000
_cell.angle_alpha   90.00
_cell.angle_beta   90.00
_cell.angle_gamma   90.00
#
_symmetry.space_group_name_H-M   'P 1'
#
loop_
_entity.id
_entity.type
_entity.pdbx_description
1 polymer ?
#
loop_
_entity_poly.entity_id
_entity_poly.type
_entity_poly.pdbx_seq_one_letter_code
_entity_poly.pdbx_strand_id
1 'polypeptide(L)'
;MKHGKNFTLGEYVIIKKPELVKVGNNVRIADFCRISSGGDGKYTFEMGDCSSLAAGVKVWLSSNDYVNELVTHSIPEVKEIQGNVRLGKYTGVGTNSVIMPGNDIPEGVSIGALSFVPSNYKFEPWTVYAGRPIRPIKKRNKENVIKTLRKAGYLKD
;
A
#
# COMPACT_ATOMS: atom_id res chain seq x y z
N MET A 1 4.18 7.56 13.94
CA MET A 1 3.08 6.84 13.27
C MET A 1 1.81 7.00 14.08
N LYS A 2 0.67 7.31 13.42
CA LYS A 2 -0.64 7.30 14.05
C LYS A 2 -1.37 6.02 13.65
N HIS A 3 -2.02 5.35 14.59
CA HIS A 3 -2.77 4.13 14.33
C HIS A 3 -4.08 4.07 15.13
N GLY A 4 -5.06 3.35 14.56
CA GLY A 4 -6.34 3.05 15.21
C GLY A 4 -6.26 1.84 16.14
N LYS A 5 -7.43 1.31 16.51
CA LYS A 5 -7.56 0.12 17.35
C LYS A 5 -7.18 -1.16 16.61
N ASN A 6 -6.74 -2.19 17.33
CA ASN A 6 -6.39 -3.52 16.80
C ASN A 6 -5.37 -3.44 15.64
N PHE A 7 -4.36 -2.60 15.80
CA PHE A 7 -3.22 -2.54 14.89
C PHE A 7 -2.19 -3.61 15.25
N THR A 8 -1.74 -4.36 14.24
CA THR A 8 -0.70 -5.38 14.40
C THR A 8 0.50 -5.04 13.52
N LEU A 9 1.66 -4.98 14.13
CA LEU A 9 2.94 -4.78 13.47
C LEU A 9 3.78 -6.04 13.62
N GLY A 10 4.24 -6.61 12.51
CA GLY A 10 5.08 -7.79 12.46
C GLY A 10 6.55 -7.50 12.81
N GLU A 11 7.36 -8.54 12.76
CA GLU A 11 8.78 -8.46 13.05
C GLU A 11 9.57 -7.92 11.84
N TYR A 12 10.70 -7.26 12.14
CA TYR A 12 11.63 -6.72 11.12
C TYR A 12 10.97 -5.75 10.12
N VAL A 13 9.90 -5.07 10.54
CA VAL A 13 9.27 -4.02 9.74
C VAL A 13 10.09 -2.74 9.82
N ILE A 14 10.38 -2.15 8.66
CA ILE A 14 11.11 -0.89 8.57
C ILE A 14 10.15 0.21 8.10
N ILE A 15 9.94 1.20 8.94
CA ILE A 15 9.16 2.40 8.59
C ILE A 15 10.08 3.62 8.72
N LYS A 16 10.46 4.19 7.56
CA LYS A 16 11.18 5.46 7.56
C LYS A 16 10.18 6.61 7.70
N LYS A 17 10.48 7.55 8.58
CA LYS A 17 9.63 8.70 8.91
C LYS A 17 8.22 8.27 9.36
N PRO A 18 8.10 7.57 10.50
CA PRO A 18 6.82 7.06 10.98
C PRO A 18 5.77 8.16 11.25
N GLU A 19 6.21 9.40 11.45
CA GLU A 19 5.32 10.56 11.59
C GLU A 19 4.46 10.82 10.34
N LEU A 20 4.85 10.35 9.17
CA LEU A 20 4.14 10.46 7.90
C LEU A 20 3.23 9.26 7.60
N VAL A 21 3.14 8.31 8.53
CA VAL A 21 2.34 7.10 8.37
C VAL A 21 1.11 7.14 9.26
N LYS A 22 -0.06 6.90 8.65
CA LYS A 22 -1.35 6.77 9.33
C LYS A 22 -2.01 5.46 8.96
N VAL A 23 -2.48 4.72 9.94
CA VAL A 23 -3.23 3.48 9.72
C VAL A 23 -4.54 3.50 10.51
N GLY A 24 -5.58 2.97 9.92
CA GLY A 24 -6.91 2.86 10.50
C GLY A 24 -7.03 1.76 11.56
N ASN A 25 -8.26 1.33 11.79
CA ASN A 25 -8.58 0.25 12.73
C ASN A 25 -8.45 -1.13 12.06
N ASN A 26 -8.09 -2.16 12.84
CA ASN A 26 -8.00 -3.54 12.37
C ASN A 26 -7.03 -3.69 11.18
N VAL A 27 -5.89 -3.04 11.27
CA VAL A 27 -4.85 -3.03 10.24
C VAL A 27 -3.71 -3.93 10.65
N ARG A 28 -3.19 -4.69 9.70
CA ARG A 28 -1.98 -5.50 9.87
C ARG A 28 -0.90 -5.09 8.87
N ILE A 29 0.30 -4.89 9.37
CA ILE A 29 1.54 -4.84 8.59
C ILE A 29 2.36 -6.05 9.03
N ALA A 30 2.49 -7.04 8.15
CA ALA A 30 3.19 -8.28 8.48
C ALA A 30 4.71 -8.13 8.42
N ASP A 31 5.42 -9.21 8.71
CA ASP A 31 6.86 -9.26 8.88
C ASP A 31 7.62 -8.80 7.62
N PHE A 32 8.80 -8.25 7.82
CA PHE A 32 9.72 -7.83 6.75
C PHE A 32 9.16 -6.78 5.78
N CYS A 33 8.04 -6.12 6.11
CA CYS A 33 7.53 -5.01 5.30
C CYS A 33 8.47 -3.80 5.39
N ARG A 34 8.52 -3.02 4.30
CA ARG A 34 9.24 -1.76 4.27
C ARG A 34 8.37 -0.64 3.74
N ILE A 35 8.24 0.44 4.51
CA ILE A 35 7.62 1.69 4.08
C ILE A 35 8.73 2.73 4.06
N SER A 36 9.06 3.22 2.88
CA SER A 36 10.19 4.12 2.67
C SER A 36 9.75 5.43 2.05
N SER A 37 9.92 6.49 2.81
CA SER A 37 9.90 7.85 2.29
C SER A 37 11.32 8.21 1.88
N GLY A 38 11.56 8.36 0.59
CA GLY A 38 12.78 8.99 0.06
C GLY A 38 12.58 10.50 -0.12
N GLY A 39 13.50 11.12 -0.82
CA GLY A 39 13.43 12.52 -1.20
C GLY A 39 13.32 13.48 0.00
N ASP A 40 12.53 14.53 -0.17
CA ASP A 40 12.34 15.57 0.84
C ASP A 40 11.43 15.17 2.03
N GLY A 41 10.84 13.95 1.97
CA GLY A 41 10.04 13.39 3.05
C GLY A 41 8.72 14.10 3.32
N LYS A 42 8.09 14.65 2.30
CA LYS A 42 6.78 15.31 2.42
C LYS A 42 5.60 14.37 2.22
N TYR A 43 5.82 13.24 1.58
CA TYR A 43 4.74 12.34 1.15
C TYR A 43 4.35 11.37 2.24
N THR A 44 3.06 11.05 2.30
CA THR A 44 2.43 10.23 3.33
C THR A 44 2.09 8.83 2.83
N PHE A 45 2.05 7.87 3.77
CA PHE A 45 1.46 6.56 3.57
C PHE A 45 0.25 6.41 4.48
N GLU A 46 -0.89 6.03 3.91
CA GLU A 46 -2.13 5.85 4.66
C GLU A 46 -2.76 4.48 4.36
N MET A 47 -3.28 3.83 5.41
CA MET A 47 -4.05 2.58 5.29
C MET A 47 -5.41 2.77 5.95
N GLY A 48 -6.46 2.46 5.20
CA GLY A 48 -7.84 2.45 5.70
C GLY A 48 -8.14 1.24 6.60
N ASP A 49 -9.30 1.28 7.25
CA ASP A 49 -9.73 0.21 8.17
C ASP A 49 -9.78 -1.16 7.49
N CYS A 50 -9.48 -2.20 8.25
CA CYS A 50 -9.51 -3.59 7.81
C CYS A 50 -8.65 -3.84 6.56
N SER A 51 -7.53 -3.17 6.46
CA SER A 51 -6.55 -3.37 5.39
C SER A 51 -5.29 -4.10 5.90
N SER A 52 -4.53 -4.68 4.98
CA SER A 52 -3.34 -5.43 5.36
C SER A 52 -2.23 -5.40 4.30
N LEU A 53 -1.00 -5.41 4.79
CA LEU A 53 0.20 -5.76 4.02
C LEU A 53 0.67 -7.14 4.47
N ALA A 54 0.75 -8.09 3.54
CA ALA A 54 1.37 -9.39 3.79
C ALA A 54 2.90 -9.26 3.90
N ALA A 55 3.57 -10.32 4.31
CA ALA A 55 5.00 -10.31 4.57
C ALA A 55 5.82 -9.83 3.37
N GLY A 56 6.85 -9.03 3.64
CA GLY A 56 7.80 -8.57 2.65
C GLY A 56 7.31 -7.50 1.67
N VAL A 57 6.10 -6.98 1.85
CA VAL A 57 5.58 -5.88 0.99
C VAL A 57 6.44 -4.64 1.15
N LYS A 58 6.75 -4.00 0.02
CA LYS A 58 7.52 -2.75 -0.03
C LYS A 58 6.67 -1.63 -0.60
N VAL A 59 6.61 -0.52 0.14
CA VAL A 59 5.92 0.71 -0.27
C VAL A 59 6.95 1.81 -0.41
N TRP A 60 7.02 2.39 -1.60
CA TRP A 60 7.93 3.49 -1.92
C TRP A 60 7.15 4.78 -2.12
N LEU A 61 7.53 5.82 -1.42
CA LEU A 61 6.98 7.18 -1.60
C LEU A 61 7.88 8.05 -2.48
N SER A 62 9.04 7.52 -2.85
CA SER A 62 9.99 8.11 -3.76
C SER A 62 10.76 7.01 -4.49
N SER A 63 11.08 7.23 -5.75
CA SER A 63 11.85 6.32 -6.60
C SER A 63 12.55 7.09 -7.73
N ASN A 64 13.58 6.50 -8.32
CA ASN A 64 14.20 7.06 -9.52
C ASN A 64 13.23 7.07 -10.70
N ASP A 65 13.37 8.07 -11.56
CA ASP A 65 12.75 8.10 -12.89
C ASP A 65 13.67 7.39 -13.89
N TYR A 66 13.41 6.12 -14.13
CA TYR A 66 14.24 5.29 -15.00
C TYR A 66 14.20 5.69 -16.49
N VAL A 67 13.23 6.52 -16.87
CA VAL A 67 12.99 6.91 -18.25
C VAL A 67 13.69 8.20 -18.59
N ASN A 68 13.63 9.18 -17.70
CA ASN A 68 14.03 10.56 -18.00
C ASN A 68 15.28 11.02 -17.28
N GLU A 69 15.73 10.28 -16.24
CA GLU A 69 16.79 10.72 -15.34
C GLU A 69 17.90 9.67 -15.15
N LEU A 70 19.02 10.10 -14.64
CA LEU A 70 20.06 9.20 -14.16
C LEU A 70 19.56 8.42 -12.94
N VAL A 71 19.85 7.13 -12.92
CA VAL A 71 19.45 6.26 -11.81
C VAL A 71 20.50 6.30 -10.70
N THR A 72 20.59 7.44 -10.03
CA THR A 72 21.53 7.66 -8.92
C THR A 72 20.98 8.69 -7.93
N HIS A 73 21.31 8.52 -6.65
CA HIS A 73 21.05 9.53 -5.60
C HIS A 73 22.30 10.36 -5.26
N SER A 74 23.41 10.11 -5.95
CA SER A 74 24.70 10.79 -5.67
C SER A 74 24.79 12.17 -6.32
N ILE A 75 23.84 12.52 -7.19
CA ILE A 75 23.78 13.79 -7.88
C ILE A 75 22.49 14.52 -7.45
N PRO A 76 22.61 15.65 -6.70
CA PRO A 76 21.43 16.33 -6.13
C PRO A 76 20.42 16.84 -7.15
N GLU A 77 20.86 17.10 -8.38
CA GLU A 77 20.02 17.61 -9.48
C GLU A 77 19.12 16.54 -10.08
N VAL A 78 19.38 15.25 -9.81
CA VAL A 78 18.55 14.14 -10.33
C VAL A 78 17.17 14.18 -9.69
N LYS A 79 16.14 14.24 -10.52
CA LYS A 79 14.75 14.27 -10.09
C LYS A 79 14.25 12.86 -9.80
N GLU A 80 13.44 12.73 -8.76
CA GLU A 80 12.77 11.51 -8.38
C GLU A 80 11.28 11.57 -8.67
N ILE A 81 10.68 10.43 -8.95
CA ILE A 81 9.22 10.28 -8.91
C ILE A 81 8.82 10.17 -7.44
N GLN A 82 7.97 11.07 -6.99
CA GLN A 82 7.52 11.11 -5.60
C GLN A 82 6.00 11.20 -5.53
N GLY A 83 5.40 10.66 -4.47
CA GLY A 83 3.95 10.76 -4.30
C GLY A 83 3.45 10.02 -3.07
N ASN A 84 2.28 10.43 -2.60
CA ASN A 84 1.56 9.73 -1.54
C ASN A 84 1.15 8.35 -2.01
N VAL A 85 1.08 7.41 -1.05
CA VAL A 85 0.45 6.10 -1.27
C VAL A 85 -0.68 5.94 -0.27
N ARG A 86 -1.86 5.61 -0.75
CA ARG A 86 -3.03 5.35 0.07
C ARG A 86 -3.64 3.99 -0.26
N LEU A 87 -3.92 3.21 0.76
CA LEU A 87 -4.75 2.02 0.68
C LEU A 87 -6.12 2.33 1.30
N GLY A 88 -7.18 2.16 0.52
CA GLY A 88 -8.55 2.28 1.00
C GLY A 88 -8.93 1.19 2.00
N LYS A 89 -10.13 1.25 2.54
CA LYS A 89 -10.67 0.21 3.45
C LYS A 89 -10.75 -1.14 2.74
N TYR A 90 -10.60 -2.21 3.52
CA TYR A 90 -10.78 -3.59 3.05
C TYR A 90 -9.80 -4.01 1.94
N THR A 91 -8.68 -3.31 1.82
CA THR A 91 -7.63 -3.64 0.86
C THR A 91 -6.66 -4.67 1.43
N GLY A 92 -6.08 -5.46 0.56
CA GLY A 92 -5.02 -6.39 0.93
C GLY A 92 -3.92 -6.43 -0.13
N VAL A 93 -2.68 -6.46 0.32
CA VAL A 93 -1.52 -6.55 -0.57
C VAL A 93 -0.76 -7.83 -0.27
N GLY A 94 -0.63 -8.69 -1.27
CA GLY A 94 0.00 -10.01 -1.18
C GLY A 94 1.52 -9.95 -0.98
N THR A 95 2.06 -11.03 -0.45
CA THR A 95 3.46 -11.21 -0.07
C THR A 95 4.44 -10.76 -1.16
N ASN A 96 5.50 -10.07 -0.75
CA ASN A 96 6.59 -9.58 -1.60
C ASN A 96 6.18 -8.71 -2.79
N SER A 97 5.02 -8.08 -2.72
CA SER A 97 4.61 -7.08 -3.70
C SER A 97 5.29 -5.75 -3.47
N VAL A 98 5.45 -4.98 -4.55
CA VAL A 98 6.08 -3.65 -4.52
C VAL A 98 5.07 -2.61 -5.01
N ILE A 99 4.88 -1.55 -4.23
CA ILE A 99 4.02 -0.41 -4.56
C ILE A 99 4.90 0.82 -4.75
N MET A 100 4.83 1.39 -5.95
CA MET A 100 5.57 2.59 -6.33
C MET A 100 4.83 3.87 -5.94
N PRO A 101 5.49 5.04 -5.96
CA PRO A 101 4.91 6.32 -5.54
C PRO A 101 3.63 6.72 -6.30
N GLY A 102 2.78 7.51 -5.66
CA GLY A 102 1.62 8.15 -6.28
C GLY A 102 0.41 7.24 -6.45
N ASN A 103 0.33 6.13 -5.72
CA ASN A 103 -0.78 5.20 -5.85
C ASN A 103 -1.89 5.45 -4.84
N ASP A 104 -3.08 5.71 -5.34
CA ASP A 104 -4.33 5.72 -4.58
C ASP A 104 -5.11 4.44 -4.86
N ILE A 105 -5.01 3.47 -3.96
CA ILE A 105 -5.62 2.15 -4.08
C ILE A 105 -6.99 2.21 -3.40
N PRO A 106 -8.10 2.13 -4.17
CA PRO A 106 -9.44 2.35 -3.62
C PRO A 106 -9.92 1.18 -2.76
N GLU A 107 -11.08 1.39 -2.13
CA GLU A 107 -11.73 0.42 -1.27
C GLU A 107 -11.90 -0.95 -1.93
N GLY A 108 -11.65 -1.98 -1.16
CA GLY A 108 -11.91 -3.37 -1.54
C GLY A 108 -10.94 -3.98 -2.55
N VAL A 109 -9.90 -3.27 -2.98
CA VAL A 109 -8.89 -3.84 -3.88
C VAL A 109 -8.08 -4.92 -3.16
N SER A 110 -7.82 -6.02 -3.86
CA SER A 110 -6.83 -7.03 -3.46
C SER A 110 -5.72 -7.12 -4.51
N ILE A 111 -4.48 -7.14 -4.05
CA ILE A 111 -3.31 -7.31 -4.89
C ILE A 111 -2.67 -8.66 -4.57
N GLY A 112 -2.53 -9.51 -5.58
CA GLY A 112 -1.89 -10.82 -5.45
C GLY A 112 -0.41 -10.73 -5.07
N ALA A 113 0.14 -11.80 -4.55
CA ALA A 113 1.55 -11.89 -4.18
C ALA A 113 2.49 -11.66 -5.39
N LEU A 114 3.71 -11.19 -5.13
CA LEU A 114 4.76 -10.96 -6.14
C LEU A 114 4.34 -9.99 -7.25
N SER A 115 3.46 -9.04 -6.94
CA SER A 115 2.97 -8.04 -7.89
C SER A 115 3.83 -6.77 -7.88
N PHE A 116 3.90 -6.12 -9.04
CA PHE A 116 4.52 -4.81 -9.18
C PHE A 116 3.47 -3.77 -9.58
N VAL A 117 3.27 -2.77 -8.70
CA VAL A 117 2.36 -1.65 -8.91
C VAL A 117 3.17 -0.45 -9.39
N PRO A 118 3.09 -0.09 -10.69
CA PRO A 118 3.80 1.08 -11.21
C PRO A 118 3.28 2.38 -10.59
N SER A 119 4.08 3.45 -10.67
CA SER A 119 3.67 4.76 -10.17
C SER A 119 2.40 5.26 -10.85
N ASN A 120 1.51 5.87 -10.07
CA ASN A 120 0.27 6.49 -10.55
C ASN A 120 -0.67 5.53 -11.31
N TYR A 121 -0.68 4.25 -10.95
CA TYR A 121 -1.57 3.26 -11.56
C TYR A 121 -3.04 3.57 -11.25
N LYS A 122 -3.93 3.33 -12.24
CA LYS A 122 -5.36 3.59 -12.09
C LYS A 122 -6.09 2.32 -11.71
N PHE A 123 -6.65 2.32 -10.51
CA PHE A 123 -7.39 1.21 -9.95
C PHE A 123 -8.90 1.42 -10.07
N GLU A 124 -9.62 0.30 -10.18
CA GLU A 124 -11.05 0.23 -9.94
C GLU A 124 -11.31 -0.40 -8.56
N PRO A 125 -12.27 0.13 -7.76
CA PRO A 125 -12.60 -0.48 -6.47
C PRO A 125 -13.14 -1.91 -6.65
N TRP A 126 -13.02 -2.69 -5.56
CA TRP A 126 -13.52 -4.05 -5.49
C TRP A 126 -13.03 -4.97 -6.62
N THR A 127 -11.78 -4.79 -7.02
CA THR A 127 -11.13 -5.55 -8.08
C THR A 127 -9.88 -6.25 -7.54
N VAL A 128 -9.65 -7.47 -8.01
CA VAL A 128 -8.42 -8.24 -7.76
C VAL A 128 -7.43 -7.93 -8.87
N TYR A 129 -6.22 -7.55 -8.48
CA TYR A 129 -5.09 -7.29 -9.36
C TYR A 129 -3.96 -8.25 -9.07
N ALA A 130 -3.16 -8.60 -10.05
CA ALA A 130 -1.93 -9.34 -9.88
C ALA A 130 -0.99 -9.16 -11.08
N GLY A 131 0.28 -9.45 -10.88
CA GLY A 131 1.27 -9.53 -11.96
C GLY A 131 2.35 -8.43 -11.92
N ARG A 132 3.23 -8.48 -12.91
CA ARG A 132 4.39 -7.58 -13.08
C ARG A 132 4.50 -7.11 -14.52
N PRO A 133 4.03 -5.90 -14.88
CA PRO A 133 3.19 -5.00 -14.07
C PRO A 133 1.81 -5.61 -13.76
N ILE A 134 1.13 -5.08 -12.73
CA ILE A 134 -0.18 -5.57 -12.34
C ILE A 134 -1.21 -5.39 -13.45
N ARG A 135 -2.19 -6.31 -13.45
CA ARG A 135 -3.37 -6.26 -14.31
C ARG A 135 -4.61 -6.64 -13.52
N PRO A 136 -5.80 -6.14 -13.90
CA PRO A 136 -7.04 -6.60 -13.31
C PRO A 136 -7.27 -8.09 -13.66
N ILE A 137 -7.64 -8.88 -12.67
CA ILE A 137 -7.89 -10.32 -12.82
C ILE A 137 -9.40 -10.59 -12.82
N LYS A 138 -10.11 -10.09 -11.80
CA LYS A 138 -11.56 -10.27 -11.65
C LYS A 138 -12.14 -9.32 -10.61
N LYS A 139 -13.45 -9.16 -10.60
CA LYS A 139 -14.15 -8.47 -9.52
C LYS A 139 -14.08 -9.28 -8.23
N ARG A 140 -13.91 -8.59 -7.10
CA ARG A 140 -13.93 -9.19 -5.77
C ARG A 140 -15.38 -9.37 -5.31
N ASN A 141 -15.67 -10.41 -4.57
CA ASN A 141 -16.99 -10.64 -3.99
C ASN A 141 -17.24 -9.66 -2.82
N LYS A 142 -17.73 -8.47 -3.16
CA LYS A 142 -18.03 -7.40 -2.20
C LYS A 142 -19.05 -7.84 -1.15
N GLU A 143 -20.13 -8.48 -1.59
CA GLU A 143 -21.24 -8.89 -0.72
C GLU A 143 -20.76 -9.82 0.39
N ASN A 144 -19.92 -10.79 0.05
CA ASN A 144 -19.36 -11.71 1.04
C ASN A 144 -18.44 -11.00 2.03
N VAL A 145 -17.61 -10.06 1.58
CA VAL A 145 -16.75 -9.26 2.48
C VAL A 145 -17.59 -8.44 3.44
N ILE A 146 -18.61 -7.75 2.95
CA ILE A 146 -19.52 -6.94 3.78
C ILE A 146 -20.28 -7.82 4.78
N LYS A 147 -20.78 -8.98 4.34
CA LYS A 147 -21.44 -9.95 5.23
C LYS A 147 -20.51 -10.39 6.37
N THR A 148 -19.25 -10.68 6.06
CA THR A 148 -18.25 -11.05 7.07
C THR A 148 -18.01 -9.92 8.08
N LEU A 149 -17.90 -8.67 7.60
CA LEU A 149 -17.68 -7.51 8.45
C LEU A 149 -18.87 -7.25 9.40
N ARG A 150 -20.11 -7.41 8.91
CA ARG A 150 -21.32 -7.33 9.73
C ARG A 150 -21.36 -8.42 10.79
N LYS A 151 -21.13 -9.67 10.40
CA LYS A 151 -21.07 -10.81 11.31
C LYS A 151 -20.01 -10.64 12.41
N ALA A 152 -18.90 -10.02 12.08
CA ALA A 152 -17.82 -9.72 13.01
C ALA A 152 -18.03 -8.44 13.85
N GLY A 153 -19.13 -7.71 13.63
CA GLY A 153 -19.46 -6.51 14.38
C GLY A 153 -18.71 -5.24 13.95
N TYR A 154 -18.04 -5.25 12.80
CA TYR A 154 -17.33 -4.08 12.27
C TYR A 154 -18.20 -3.14 11.44
N LEU A 155 -19.33 -3.60 10.97
CA LEU A 155 -20.36 -2.79 10.30
C LEU A 155 -21.71 -2.99 11.02
N LYS A 156 -22.40 -1.89 11.26
CA LYS A 156 -23.81 -1.91 11.70
C LYS A 156 -24.69 -2.10 10.45
N ASP A 157 -25.86 -2.68 10.66
CA ASP A 157 -26.89 -2.79 9.64
C ASP A 157 -27.37 -1.43 9.16
#